data_5b97734fdad4e093334d54f6f9c6b866
#
_entry.id   5b97734fdad4e093334d54f6f9c6b866
#
_cell.length_a   1.000
_cell.length_b   1.000
_cell.length_c   1.000
_cell.angle_alpha   90.00
_cell.angle_beta   90.00
_cell.angle_gamma   90.00
#
_symmetry.space_group_name_H-M   'P 1'
#
loop_
_entity.id
_entity.type
_entity.pdbx_description
1 polymer ?
#
loop_
_entity_poly.entity_id
_entity_poly.type
_entity_poly.pdbx_seq_one_letter_code
_entity_poly.pdbx_strand_id
1 'polypeptide(L)'
;MSIRSVLSAPAGLAVFCLLLSACTNPTERAVHDKSGRPASTGRIKQVAQVPTAPPSAINWPAGMRRLAVLPVDAARPVNETQRDMDGVFRGELSKVVKYEIVQVSRAEMLNLIDRESISSTEVIPVRLVQELRQKYAANAVLFVDFTLFRPYRPLAIGVRAKIVDLSNMEVLWMADGVLDAAEPDVAALASQFADSSLKMGYISPTIPKGQKRDFGSGNQIVLQSPRLFAMFVANEAFASLAPPPFAAPGR
;
A
#
# COMPACT_ATOMS: atom_id res chain seq x y z
N MET A 1 -65.31 -41.29 -0.02
CA MET A 1 -65.83 -40.80 1.29
C MET A 1 -65.12 -39.50 1.52
N SER A 2 -65.67 -38.39 1.09
CA SER A 2 -66.66 -37.48 1.58
C SER A 2 -66.40 -37.02 3.02
N ILE A 3 -66.20 -35.75 3.19
CA ILE A 3 -66.86 -34.71 4.00
C ILE A 3 -65.85 -33.60 4.23
N ARG A 4 -65.93 -32.42 3.63
CA ARG A 4 -66.70 -31.17 3.82
C ARG A 4 -66.71 -30.67 5.29
N SER A 5 -66.18 -29.47 5.53
CA SER A 5 -66.91 -28.26 6.01
C SER A 5 -65.89 -27.26 6.59
N VAL A 6 -65.80 -26.05 6.15
CA VAL A 6 -66.59 -24.82 6.19
C VAL A 6 -66.15 -23.88 7.32
N LEU A 7 -65.78 -22.69 6.90
CA LEU A 7 -65.94 -21.33 7.48
C LEU A 7 -65.44 -21.02 8.92
N SER A 8 -64.62 -20.01 9.13
CA SER A 8 -65.04 -18.61 9.33
C SER A 8 -63.87 -17.68 9.65
N ALA A 9 -63.84 -16.54 9.02
CA ALA A 9 -63.07 -15.39 9.41
C ALA A 9 -63.81 -14.64 10.58
N PRO A 10 -63.13 -13.85 11.37
CA PRO A 10 -63.38 -12.42 11.22
C PRO A 10 -62.12 -11.52 11.28
N ALA A 11 -62.33 -10.40 10.67
CA ALA A 11 -61.50 -9.21 10.61
C ALA A 11 -60.97 -8.73 11.98
N GLY A 12 -59.70 -8.46 12.02
CA GLY A 12 -59.03 -7.69 13.05
C GLY A 12 -58.11 -6.66 12.41
N LEU A 13 -58.64 -5.46 12.30
CA LEU A 13 -57.95 -4.27 11.81
C LEU A 13 -56.89 -3.85 12.84
N ALA A 14 -55.64 -4.18 12.61
CA ALA A 14 -54.52 -3.64 13.39
C ALA A 14 -53.85 -2.57 12.55
N VAL A 15 -54.12 -1.32 12.94
CA VAL A 15 -53.44 -0.11 12.49
C VAL A 15 -51.99 -0.21 12.97
N PHE A 16 -51.07 -0.55 12.07
CA PHE A 16 -49.64 -0.51 12.34
C PHE A 16 -49.12 0.88 12.01
N CYS A 17 -48.98 1.72 13.05
CA CYS A 17 -48.30 3.00 12.95
C CYS A 17 -46.88 2.79 12.50
N LEU A 18 -46.60 3.13 11.25
CA LEU A 18 -45.27 3.32 10.70
C LEU A 18 -44.62 4.56 11.33
N LEU A 19 -43.87 4.36 12.41
CA LEU A 19 -42.93 5.34 12.88
C LEU A 19 -41.74 5.33 11.90
N LEU A 20 -41.80 6.20 10.93
CA LEU A 20 -40.67 6.61 10.13
C LEU A 20 -39.70 7.37 11.04
N SER A 21 -38.79 6.65 11.69
CA SER A 21 -37.59 7.25 12.27
C SER A 21 -36.72 7.75 11.10
N ALA A 22 -36.88 9.02 10.78
CA ALA A 22 -35.96 9.75 9.94
C ALA A 22 -34.60 9.78 10.66
N CYS A 23 -33.69 8.89 10.29
CA CYS A 23 -32.29 9.07 10.60
C CYS A 23 -31.81 10.28 9.79
N THR A 24 -31.88 11.45 10.41
CA THR A 24 -31.17 12.63 9.92
C THR A 24 -29.68 12.36 10.06
N ASN A 25 -29.02 12.05 8.97
CA ASN A 25 -27.56 12.11 8.91
C ASN A 25 -27.15 13.52 9.33
N PRO A 26 -26.25 13.67 10.32
CA PRO A 26 -25.68 14.96 10.60
C PRO A 26 -24.90 15.40 9.36
N THR A 27 -25.40 16.44 8.71
CA THR A 27 -24.74 17.12 7.61
C THR A 27 -23.39 17.59 8.15
N GLU A 28 -22.30 16.95 7.76
CA GLU A 28 -20.95 17.47 7.95
C GLU A 28 -20.93 18.86 7.29
N ARG A 29 -20.91 19.89 8.11
CA ARG A 29 -20.67 21.24 7.62
C ARG A 29 -19.26 21.28 7.08
N ALA A 30 -19.13 21.35 5.75
CA ALA A 30 -17.85 21.57 5.10
C ALA A 30 -17.23 22.85 5.67
N VAL A 31 -16.09 22.72 6.31
CA VAL A 31 -15.32 23.85 6.82
C VAL A 31 -14.63 24.46 5.59
N HIS A 32 -15.07 25.65 5.18
CA HIS A 32 -14.42 26.43 4.14
C HIS A 32 -13.39 27.38 4.78
N ASP A 33 -12.24 27.51 4.11
CA ASP A 33 -11.27 28.53 4.48
C ASP A 33 -11.81 29.95 4.15
N LYS A 34 -11.08 30.99 4.59
CA LYS A 34 -11.46 32.38 4.35
C LYS A 34 -11.49 32.80 2.88
N SER A 35 -11.02 31.94 1.96
CA SER A 35 -11.02 32.14 0.51
C SER A 35 -12.18 31.42 -0.21
N GLY A 36 -13.06 30.74 0.56
CA GLY A 36 -14.22 30.01 0.01
C GLY A 36 -13.84 28.68 -0.68
N ARG A 37 -12.57 28.26 -0.58
CA ARG A 37 -12.16 26.94 -1.07
C ARG A 37 -12.40 25.89 0.00
N PRO A 38 -12.83 24.67 -0.36
CA PRO A 38 -12.90 23.58 0.59
C PRO A 38 -11.51 23.39 1.21
N ALA A 39 -11.42 23.48 2.53
CA ALA A 39 -10.18 23.18 3.23
C ALA A 39 -9.84 21.71 2.94
N SER A 40 -8.82 21.49 2.10
CA SER A 40 -8.30 20.16 1.84
C SER A 40 -7.60 19.67 3.09
N THR A 41 -8.33 19.08 4.00
CA THR A 41 -7.77 18.19 5.00
C THR A 41 -7.33 16.93 4.27
N GLY A 42 -6.14 17.02 3.66
CA GLY A 42 -5.50 15.92 2.94
C GLY A 42 -5.06 14.81 3.89
N ARG A 43 -6.01 14.20 4.55
CA ARG A 43 -5.85 12.87 5.15
C ARG A 43 -6.50 11.89 4.22
N ILE A 44 -5.66 11.07 3.58
CA ILE A 44 -6.08 9.83 2.96
C ILE A 44 -7.04 9.16 3.94
N LYS A 45 -8.32 8.98 3.55
CA LYS A 45 -9.19 8.03 4.24
C LYS A 45 -8.52 6.67 4.05
N GLN A 46 -7.76 6.28 5.04
CA GLN A 46 -7.15 4.95 5.07
C GLN A 46 -8.31 3.95 5.11
N VAL A 47 -8.51 3.28 3.98
CA VAL A 47 -9.37 2.12 3.90
C VAL A 47 -8.75 1.08 4.83
N ALA A 48 -9.44 0.80 5.95
CA ALA A 48 -9.11 -0.20 6.97
C ALA A 48 -7.58 -0.35 7.19
N GLN A 49 -7.00 0.56 7.97
CA GLN A 49 -5.66 0.34 8.50
C GLN A 49 -5.67 -0.89 9.41
N VAL A 50 -4.97 -1.92 8.99
CA VAL A 50 -4.29 -2.75 9.99
C VAL A 50 -3.43 -1.77 10.79
N PRO A 51 -3.50 -1.78 12.14
CA PRO A 51 -2.78 -0.80 12.94
C PRO A 51 -1.30 -0.91 12.62
N THR A 52 -0.81 0.00 11.81
CA THR A 52 0.61 0.14 11.54
C THR A 52 1.17 0.76 12.81
N ALA A 53 1.92 -0.03 13.57
CA ALA A 53 2.60 0.49 14.75
C ALA A 53 3.39 1.74 14.36
N PRO A 54 3.36 2.83 15.14
CA PRO A 54 4.18 4.00 14.85
C PRO A 54 5.65 3.57 14.74
N PRO A 55 6.46 4.19 13.86
CA PRO A 55 7.86 3.80 13.60
C PRO A 55 8.72 3.67 14.85
N SER A 56 8.43 4.45 15.89
CA SER A 56 9.06 4.38 17.21
C SER A 56 8.72 3.11 18.00
N ALA A 57 7.74 2.34 17.56
CA ALA A 57 7.26 1.13 18.22
C ALA A 57 7.68 -0.16 17.51
N ILE A 58 8.42 -0.07 16.38
CA ILE A 58 8.94 -1.27 15.71
C ILE A 58 10.07 -1.84 16.57
N ASN A 59 9.83 -3.03 17.12
CA ASN A 59 10.81 -3.73 17.91
C ASN A 59 11.77 -4.51 17.00
N TRP A 60 12.76 -3.82 16.45
CA TRP A 60 13.75 -4.46 15.60
C TRP A 60 14.58 -5.48 16.40
N PRO A 61 14.95 -6.63 15.80
CA PRO A 61 15.79 -7.64 16.46
C PRO A 61 17.10 -7.04 16.96
N ALA A 62 17.55 -7.49 18.13
CA ALA A 62 18.86 -7.11 18.63
C ALA A 62 19.95 -7.51 17.62
N GLY A 63 20.80 -6.54 17.24
CA GLY A 63 21.83 -6.78 16.23
C GLY A 63 21.34 -6.83 14.78
N MET A 64 20.15 -6.27 14.50
CA MET A 64 19.65 -6.12 13.13
C MET A 64 20.67 -5.44 12.22
N ARG A 65 21.09 -6.13 11.17
CA ARG A 65 22.07 -5.65 10.19
C ARG A 65 21.55 -5.72 8.76
N ARG A 66 20.88 -6.83 8.41
CA ARG A 66 20.47 -7.15 7.04
C ARG A 66 18.98 -7.46 6.94
N LEU A 67 18.34 -6.83 5.98
CA LEU A 67 16.96 -7.05 5.59
C LEU A 67 16.95 -7.71 4.21
N ALA A 68 16.51 -8.96 4.13
CA ALA A 68 16.26 -9.61 2.85
C ALA A 68 14.97 -9.07 2.24
N VAL A 69 14.99 -8.78 0.94
CA VAL A 69 13.82 -8.34 0.19
C VAL A 69 13.50 -9.41 -0.85
N LEU A 70 12.32 -9.99 -0.75
CA LEU A 70 11.82 -10.96 -1.72
C LEU A 70 11.23 -10.25 -2.94
N PRO A 71 11.16 -10.95 -4.09
CA PRO A 71 10.44 -10.44 -5.25
C PRO A 71 8.98 -10.15 -4.93
N VAL A 72 8.45 -9.09 -5.52
CA VAL A 72 7.03 -8.71 -5.37
C VAL A 72 6.15 -9.87 -5.85
N ASP A 73 5.25 -10.33 -5.00
CA ASP A 73 4.26 -11.32 -5.35
C ASP A 73 3.03 -10.66 -5.98
N ALA A 74 2.39 -11.35 -6.92
CA ALA A 74 1.19 -10.87 -7.60
C ALA A 74 0.35 -12.05 -8.08
N ALA A 75 -0.93 -11.78 -8.33
CA ALA A 75 -1.81 -12.75 -8.97
C ALA A 75 -1.19 -13.26 -10.28
N ARG A 76 -1.19 -14.56 -10.47
CA ARG A 76 -0.54 -15.23 -11.61
C ARG A 76 -1.43 -15.23 -12.85
N PRO A 77 -0.82 -15.12 -14.04
CA PRO A 77 0.61 -15.05 -14.32
C PRO A 77 1.19 -13.65 -14.05
N VAL A 78 2.41 -13.59 -13.48
CA VAL A 78 3.15 -12.33 -13.28
C VAL A 78 3.61 -11.81 -14.63
N ASN A 79 3.20 -10.60 -14.99
CA ASN A 79 3.64 -9.96 -16.23
C ASN A 79 5.00 -9.25 -16.07
N GLU A 80 5.62 -8.87 -17.18
CA GLU A 80 6.92 -8.20 -17.18
C GLU A 80 6.90 -6.87 -16.40
N THR A 81 5.84 -6.08 -16.57
CA THR A 81 5.68 -4.82 -15.82
C THR A 81 5.68 -5.04 -14.31
N GLN A 82 5.09 -6.14 -13.82
CA GLN A 82 5.11 -6.47 -12.39
C GLN A 82 6.51 -6.90 -11.92
N ARG A 83 7.26 -7.64 -12.76
CA ARG A 83 8.65 -8.02 -12.45
C ARG A 83 9.57 -6.79 -12.33
N ASP A 84 9.34 -5.76 -13.12
CA ASP A 84 10.10 -4.51 -13.06
C ASP A 84 9.91 -3.76 -11.74
N MET A 85 8.84 -4.07 -10.99
CA MET A 85 8.55 -3.42 -9.70
C MET A 85 9.48 -3.86 -8.57
N ASP A 86 10.15 -5.02 -8.68
CA ASP A 86 11.09 -5.49 -7.65
C ASP A 86 12.16 -4.43 -7.35
N GLY A 87 12.73 -3.83 -8.40
CA GLY A 87 13.71 -2.76 -8.26
C GLY A 87 13.14 -1.46 -7.69
N VAL A 88 11.88 -1.16 -7.99
CA VAL A 88 11.18 0.03 -7.51
C VAL A 88 10.98 -0.05 -5.99
N PHE A 89 10.39 -1.13 -5.50
CA PHE A 89 10.14 -1.29 -4.06
C PHE A 89 11.44 -1.34 -3.26
N ARG A 90 12.47 -2.04 -3.76
CA ARG A 90 13.79 -2.03 -3.13
C ARG A 90 14.38 -0.62 -3.07
N GLY A 91 14.28 0.14 -4.17
CA GLY A 91 14.80 1.51 -4.25
C GLY A 91 14.14 2.45 -3.25
N GLU A 92 12.81 2.40 -3.11
CA GLU A 92 12.09 3.23 -2.14
C GLU A 92 12.38 2.80 -0.70
N LEU A 93 12.45 1.49 -0.43
CA LEU A 93 12.82 0.97 0.87
C LEU A 93 14.20 1.46 1.33
N SER A 94 15.18 1.49 0.41
CA SER A 94 16.56 1.91 0.71
C SER A 94 16.69 3.37 1.16
N LYS A 95 15.68 4.21 0.88
CA LYS A 95 15.66 5.60 1.33
C LYS A 95 15.22 5.73 2.79
N VAL A 96 14.52 4.72 3.30
CA VAL A 96 13.85 4.77 4.60
C VAL A 96 14.59 3.97 5.66
N VAL A 97 15.05 2.75 5.33
CA VAL A 97 15.74 1.88 6.28
C VAL A 97 17.25 2.10 6.26
N LYS A 98 17.88 2.01 7.45
CA LYS A 98 19.33 2.17 7.62
C LYS A 98 20.11 0.85 7.59
N TYR A 99 19.40 -0.26 7.39
CA TYR A 99 19.99 -1.59 7.34
C TYR A 99 20.47 -1.94 5.93
N GLU A 100 21.41 -2.86 5.83
CA GLU A 100 21.82 -3.40 4.53
C GLU A 100 20.67 -4.18 3.91
N ILE A 101 20.29 -3.81 2.69
CA ILE A 101 19.25 -4.47 1.94
C ILE A 101 19.86 -5.50 1.00
N VAL A 102 19.43 -6.75 1.16
CA VAL A 102 19.87 -7.87 0.31
C VAL A 102 18.68 -8.35 -0.50
N GLN A 103 18.74 -8.19 -1.83
CA GLN A 103 17.66 -8.64 -2.69
C GLN A 103 17.82 -10.11 -3.06
N VAL A 104 16.80 -10.91 -2.87
CA VAL A 104 16.68 -12.26 -3.42
C VAL A 104 16.09 -12.17 -4.82
N SER A 105 16.75 -12.76 -5.81
CA SER A 105 16.27 -12.71 -7.19
C SER A 105 15.14 -13.73 -7.43
N ARG A 106 14.32 -13.49 -8.47
CA ARG A 106 13.29 -14.45 -8.90
C ARG A 106 13.88 -15.81 -9.31
N ALA A 107 15.06 -15.80 -9.93
CA ALA A 107 15.78 -17.02 -10.28
C ALA A 107 16.22 -17.83 -9.05
N GLU A 108 16.65 -17.15 -7.99
CA GLU A 108 16.98 -17.80 -6.72
C GLU A 108 15.73 -18.35 -6.03
N MET A 109 14.62 -17.62 -6.06
CA MET A 109 13.34 -18.12 -5.54
C MET A 109 12.89 -19.39 -6.27
N LEU A 110 13.00 -19.43 -7.61
CA LEU A 110 12.72 -20.65 -8.39
C LEU A 110 13.59 -21.82 -7.94
N ASN A 111 14.88 -21.62 -7.70
CA ASN A 111 15.79 -22.67 -7.23
C ASN A 111 15.48 -23.13 -5.79
N LEU A 112 14.93 -22.27 -4.95
CA LEU A 112 14.68 -22.55 -3.55
C LEU A 112 13.32 -23.19 -3.30
N ILE A 113 12.29 -22.70 -3.97
CA ILE A 113 10.89 -23.05 -3.67
C ILE A 113 10.05 -23.37 -4.93
N ASP A 114 10.69 -23.53 -6.09
CA ASP A 114 10.06 -23.78 -7.40
C ASP A 114 9.01 -22.70 -7.81
N ARG A 115 9.18 -21.47 -7.31
CA ARG A 115 8.32 -20.31 -7.60
C ARG A 115 9.12 -19.04 -7.64
N GLU A 116 8.73 -18.07 -8.51
CA GLU A 116 9.41 -16.78 -8.65
C GLU A 116 9.21 -15.84 -7.45
N SER A 117 8.15 -16.05 -6.67
CA SER A 117 7.76 -15.22 -5.52
C SER A 117 6.90 -16.02 -4.55
N ILE A 118 6.69 -15.49 -3.36
CA ILE A 118 5.83 -16.03 -2.32
C ILE A 118 5.03 -14.91 -1.68
N SER A 119 3.73 -15.13 -1.45
CA SER A 119 2.88 -14.15 -0.79
C SER A 119 3.18 -14.03 0.70
N SER A 120 2.99 -12.84 1.21
CA SER A 120 3.10 -12.55 2.65
C SER A 120 2.07 -13.28 3.51
N THR A 121 1.02 -13.83 2.89
CA THR A 121 -0.04 -14.59 3.57
C THR A 121 0.21 -16.10 3.59
N GLU A 122 1.18 -16.56 2.82
CA GLU A 122 1.54 -17.98 2.77
C GLU A 122 2.47 -18.39 3.91
N VAL A 123 2.49 -19.68 4.19
CA VAL A 123 3.47 -20.25 5.14
C VAL A 123 4.85 -20.22 4.51
N ILE A 124 5.81 -19.67 5.24
CA ILE A 124 7.19 -19.52 4.76
C ILE A 124 7.87 -20.91 4.80
N PRO A 125 8.37 -21.42 3.67
CA PRO A 125 9.09 -22.70 3.65
C PRO A 125 10.36 -22.66 4.50
N VAL A 126 10.59 -23.69 5.30
CA VAL A 126 11.75 -23.78 6.20
C VAL A 126 13.07 -23.63 5.43
N ARG A 127 13.15 -24.22 4.22
CA ARG A 127 14.32 -24.10 3.34
C ARG A 127 14.60 -22.65 2.98
N LEU A 128 13.58 -21.85 2.68
CA LEU A 128 13.74 -20.41 2.40
C LEU A 128 14.29 -19.68 3.62
N VAL A 129 13.74 -19.92 4.82
CA VAL A 129 14.22 -19.31 6.07
C VAL A 129 15.70 -19.65 6.32
N GLN A 130 16.09 -20.92 6.13
CA GLN A 130 17.46 -21.36 6.29
C GLN A 130 18.42 -20.66 5.33
N GLU A 131 18.08 -20.57 4.05
CA GLU A 131 18.90 -19.87 3.05
C GLU A 131 19.01 -18.37 3.33
N LEU A 132 17.92 -17.72 3.72
CA LEU A 132 17.93 -16.30 4.09
C LEU A 132 18.87 -16.04 5.27
N ARG A 133 18.91 -16.94 6.26
CA ARG A 133 19.79 -16.81 7.42
C ARG A 133 21.23 -17.20 7.12
N GLN A 134 21.48 -18.27 6.38
CA GLN A 134 22.82 -18.83 6.17
C GLN A 134 23.55 -18.13 5.02
N LYS A 135 22.93 -18.06 3.85
CA LYS A 135 23.56 -17.51 2.64
C LYS A 135 23.54 -15.98 2.63
N TYR A 136 22.41 -15.39 3.01
CA TYR A 136 22.25 -13.93 2.97
C TYR A 136 22.59 -13.26 4.31
N ALA A 137 22.78 -14.03 5.38
CA ALA A 137 22.97 -13.53 6.75
C ALA A 137 21.89 -12.50 7.16
N ALA A 138 20.66 -12.70 6.66
CA ALA A 138 19.55 -11.80 6.93
C ALA A 138 18.97 -12.05 8.33
N ASN A 139 18.61 -10.96 9.02
CA ASN A 139 17.95 -11.01 10.32
C ASN A 139 16.43 -10.96 10.16
N ALA A 140 15.94 -10.25 9.13
CA ALA A 140 14.54 -10.12 8.82
C ALA A 140 14.30 -10.22 7.32
N VAL A 141 13.06 -10.44 6.92
CA VAL A 141 12.65 -10.54 5.52
C VAL A 141 11.44 -9.65 5.25
N LEU A 142 11.48 -8.92 4.15
CA LEU A 142 10.36 -8.14 3.62
C LEU A 142 9.67 -8.93 2.51
N PHE A 143 8.36 -9.07 2.65
CA PHE A 143 7.42 -9.50 1.62
C PHE A 143 6.68 -8.28 1.08
N VAL A 144 6.39 -8.28 -0.20
CA VAL A 144 5.55 -7.29 -0.85
C VAL A 144 4.60 -8.03 -1.80
N ASP A 145 3.29 -7.87 -1.59
CA ASP A 145 2.25 -8.45 -2.43
C ASP A 145 1.51 -7.33 -3.16
N PHE A 146 1.25 -7.50 -4.44
CA PHE A 146 0.22 -6.72 -5.13
C PHE A 146 -1.15 -7.35 -4.88
N THR A 147 -1.98 -6.67 -4.11
CA THR A 147 -3.38 -7.04 -3.88
C THR A 147 -4.29 -6.57 -5.01
N LEU A 148 -3.87 -5.49 -5.69
CA LEU A 148 -4.47 -4.94 -6.90
C LEU A 148 -3.37 -4.41 -7.82
N PHE A 149 -3.45 -4.68 -9.12
CA PHE A 149 -2.56 -4.07 -10.10
C PHE A 149 -3.33 -3.70 -11.37
N ARG A 150 -3.61 -2.42 -11.53
CA ARG A 150 -4.25 -1.84 -12.72
C ARG A 150 -3.28 -0.88 -13.39
N PRO A 151 -2.52 -1.34 -14.42
CA PRO A 151 -1.51 -0.53 -15.09
C PRO A 151 -2.09 0.43 -16.14
N TYR A 152 -3.42 0.49 -16.29
CA TYR A 152 -4.12 1.35 -17.23
C TYR A 152 -4.78 2.51 -16.49
N ARG A 153 -4.97 3.63 -17.19
CA ARG A 153 -5.62 4.82 -16.60
C ARG A 153 -7.11 4.60 -16.30
N PRO A 154 -7.56 5.06 -15.15
CA PRO A 154 -6.79 5.54 -14.01
C PRO A 154 -5.98 4.41 -13.36
N LEU A 155 -4.69 4.68 -13.06
CA LEU A 155 -3.81 3.70 -12.43
C LEU A 155 -4.30 3.36 -11.03
N ALA A 156 -4.18 2.08 -10.64
CA ALA A 156 -4.44 1.68 -9.27
C ALA A 156 -3.49 0.56 -8.86
N ILE A 157 -2.91 0.67 -7.69
CA ILE A 157 -2.05 -0.35 -7.09
C ILE A 157 -2.47 -0.54 -5.63
N GLY A 158 -2.83 -1.77 -5.30
CA GLY A 158 -2.98 -2.23 -3.94
C GLY A 158 -1.71 -2.99 -3.53
N VAL A 159 -1.20 -2.69 -2.37
CA VAL A 159 0.03 -3.30 -1.85
C VAL A 159 -0.19 -3.77 -0.41
N ARG A 160 0.31 -4.96 -0.12
CA ARG A 160 0.52 -5.45 1.24
C ARG A 160 2.00 -5.70 1.42
N ALA A 161 2.61 -5.05 2.40
CA ALA A 161 4.01 -5.24 2.74
C ALA A 161 4.12 -5.72 4.19
N LYS A 162 5.01 -6.68 4.45
CA LYS A 162 5.19 -7.28 5.78
C LYS A 162 6.67 -7.58 6.02
N ILE A 163 7.19 -7.14 7.17
CA ILE A 163 8.52 -7.50 7.64
C ILE A 163 8.39 -8.54 8.76
N VAL A 164 9.14 -9.63 8.63
CA VAL A 164 9.15 -10.76 9.57
C VAL A 164 10.55 -10.98 10.09
N ASP A 165 10.69 -11.13 11.40
CA ASP A 165 11.94 -11.58 12.05
C ASP A 165 12.21 -13.04 11.70
N LEU A 166 13.40 -13.35 11.20
CA LEU A 166 13.79 -14.71 10.84
C LEU A 166 14.22 -15.58 12.04
N SER A 167 14.34 -14.99 13.24
CA SER A 167 14.72 -15.75 14.44
C SER A 167 13.53 -16.43 15.13
N ASN A 168 12.39 -15.73 15.22
CA ASN A 168 11.20 -16.16 15.93
C ASN A 168 9.93 -16.15 15.05
N MET A 169 10.05 -15.70 13.79
CA MET A 169 8.97 -15.59 12.82
C MET A 169 7.87 -14.59 13.22
N GLU A 170 8.17 -13.64 14.11
CA GLU A 170 7.24 -12.58 14.47
C GLU A 170 7.15 -11.50 13.39
N VAL A 171 5.96 -10.93 13.23
CA VAL A 171 5.73 -9.80 12.34
C VAL A 171 6.19 -8.52 13.03
N LEU A 172 7.25 -7.91 12.51
CA LEU A 172 7.81 -6.66 13.04
C LEU A 172 7.04 -5.44 12.57
N TRP A 173 6.55 -5.48 11.33
CA TRP A 173 5.87 -4.38 10.68
C TRP A 173 4.99 -4.89 9.55
N MET A 174 3.89 -4.18 9.30
CA MET A 174 2.99 -4.45 8.18
C MET A 174 2.31 -3.17 7.72
N ALA A 175 2.14 -3.03 6.41
CA ALA A 175 1.30 -2.04 5.76
C ALA A 175 0.41 -2.72 4.72
N ASP A 176 -0.83 -2.28 4.60
CA ASP A 176 -1.80 -2.76 3.60
C ASP A 176 -2.63 -1.57 3.13
N GLY A 177 -2.82 -1.42 1.83
CA GLY A 177 -3.62 -0.34 1.29
C GLY A 177 -3.72 -0.37 -0.22
N VAL A 178 -4.69 0.38 -0.73
CA VAL A 178 -4.92 0.58 -2.17
C VAL A 178 -4.83 2.07 -2.46
N LEU A 179 -4.04 2.44 -3.46
CA LEU A 179 -3.96 3.78 -4.00
C LEU A 179 -4.53 3.76 -5.43
N ASP A 180 -5.64 4.48 -5.64
CA ASP A 180 -6.34 4.59 -6.92
C ASP A 180 -6.25 6.03 -7.44
N ALA A 181 -5.62 6.22 -8.59
CA ALA A 181 -5.49 7.52 -9.24
C ALA A 181 -6.83 8.10 -9.75
N ALA A 182 -7.92 7.31 -9.69
CA ALA A 182 -9.27 7.84 -9.93
C ALA A 182 -9.74 8.75 -8.77
N GLU A 183 -9.16 8.59 -7.57
CA GLU A 183 -9.45 9.43 -6.42
C GLU A 183 -8.65 10.74 -6.52
N PRO A 184 -9.31 11.92 -6.46
CA PRO A 184 -8.64 13.21 -6.64
C PRO A 184 -7.51 13.45 -5.63
N ASP A 185 -7.68 13.02 -4.39
CA ASP A 185 -6.70 13.18 -3.33
C ASP A 185 -5.45 12.34 -3.60
N VAL A 186 -5.61 11.11 -4.07
CA VAL A 186 -4.50 10.23 -4.47
C VAL A 186 -3.76 10.81 -5.66
N ALA A 187 -4.50 11.30 -6.66
CA ALA A 187 -3.90 11.94 -7.83
C ALA A 187 -3.09 13.20 -7.46
N ALA A 188 -3.60 14.01 -6.53
CA ALA A 188 -2.91 15.20 -6.02
C ALA A 188 -1.62 14.84 -5.26
N LEU A 189 -1.68 13.85 -4.37
CA LEU A 189 -0.51 13.36 -3.63
C LEU A 189 0.56 12.76 -4.55
N ALA A 190 0.14 11.95 -5.53
CA ALA A 190 1.05 11.39 -6.52
C ALA A 190 1.75 12.49 -7.33
N SER A 191 1.02 13.56 -7.68
CA SER A 191 1.59 14.72 -8.37
C SER A 191 2.60 15.48 -7.51
N GLN A 192 2.31 15.68 -6.21
CA GLN A 192 3.24 16.28 -5.26
C GLN A 192 4.51 15.44 -5.06
N PHE A 193 4.36 14.12 -4.97
CA PHE A 193 5.48 13.19 -4.93
C PHE A 193 6.38 13.33 -6.17
N ALA A 194 5.78 13.39 -7.36
CA ALA A 194 6.53 13.57 -8.61
C ALA A 194 7.33 14.89 -8.61
N ASP A 195 6.73 15.99 -8.17
CA ASP A 195 7.40 17.29 -8.07
C ASP A 195 8.60 17.25 -7.11
N SER A 196 8.41 16.63 -5.96
CA SER A 196 9.47 16.48 -4.97
C SER A 196 10.60 15.60 -5.50
N SER A 197 10.28 14.51 -6.16
CA SER A 197 11.23 13.55 -6.70
C SER A 197 12.00 14.12 -7.90
N LEU A 198 11.35 14.94 -8.74
CA LEU A 198 12.01 15.66 -9.82
C LEU A 198 13.00 16.72 -9.29
N LYS A 199 12.63 17.46 -8.25
CA LYS A 199 13.50 18.46 -7.61
C LYS A 199 14.73 17.81 -6.97
N MET A 200 14.58 16.60 -6.41
CA MET A 200 15.67 15.84 -5.80
C MET A 200 16.49 15.03 -6.82
N GLY A 201 16.14 15.04 -8.10
CA GLY A 201 16.86 14.32 -9.15
C GLY A 201 16.61 12.79 -9.19
N TYR A 202 15.65 12.27 -8.42
CA TYR A 202 15.31 10.85 -8.43
C TYR A 202 14.58 10.41 -9.70
N ILE A 203 13.88 11.34 -10.35
CA ILE A 203 13.22 11.13 -11.64
C ILE A 203 13.91 12.05 -12.65
N SER A 204 14.54 11.46 -13.67
CA SER A 204 15.09 12.22 -14.78
C SER A 204 14.10 12.19 -15.94
N PRO A 205 13.42 13.29 -16.26
CA PRO A 205 12.59 13.33 -17.45
C PRO A 205 13.47 13.31 -18.68
N THR A 206 13.27 12.34 -19.56
CA THR A 206 13.88 12.35 -20.90
C THR A 206 13.19 13.43 -21.73
N ILE A 207 13.73 14.64 -21.72
CA ILE A 207 13.19 15.76 -22.49
C ILE A 207 13.88 15.79 -23.84
N PRO A 208 13.13 15.74 -24.96
CA PRO A 208 13.69 15.92 -26.28
C PRO A 208 14.39 17.28 -26.39
N LYS A 209 15.58 17.32 -27.05
CA LYS A 209 16.31 18.56 -27.27
C LYS A 209 15.42 19.58 -27.99
N GLY A 210 15.24 20.76 -27.38
CA GLY A 210 14.47 21.87 -27.96
C GLY A 210 13.11 22.14 -27.30
N GLN A 211 12.62 21.31 -26.39
CA GLN A 211 11.39 21.59 -25.65
C GLN A 211 11.67 22.38 -24.36
N LYS A 212 10.97 23.50 -24.17
CA LYS A 212 11.00 24.23 -22.88
C LYS A 212 10.42 23.35 -21.78
N ARG A 213 11.08 23.36 -20.62
CA ARG A 213 10.58 22.70 -19.42
C ARG A 213 9.33 23.43 -18.94
N ASP A 214 8.17 22.94 -19.32
CA ASP A 214 6.93 23.38 -18.71
C ASP A 214 6.67 22.46 -17.49
N PHE A 215 7.09 22.92 -16.33
CA PHE A 215 6.93 22.17 -15.08
C PHE A 215 5.46 21.97 -14.69
N GLY A 216 4.51 22.63 -15.37
CA GLY A 216 3.08 22.43 -15.16
C GLY A 216 2.55 21.07 -15.62
N SER A 217 3.23 20.40 -16.57
CA SER A 217 2.82 19.07 -17.07
C SER A 217 3.63 17.92 -16.46
N GLY A 218 4.73 18.20 -15.74
CA GLY A 218 5.56 17.18 -15.09
C GLY A 218 4.79 16.37 -14.02
N ASN A 219 3.84 17.00 -13.37
CA ASN A 219 3.05 16.44 -12.28
C ASN A 219 2.14 15.29 -12.72
N GLN A 220 1.71 15.29 -13.97
CA GLN A 220 0.82 14.26 -14.50
C GLN A 220 1.56 13.01 -15.01
N ILE A 221 2.88 13.07 -15.15
CA ILE A 221 3.66 11.93 -15.68
C ILE A 221 3.56 10.71 -14.75
N VAL A 222 3.46 10.92 -13.44
CA VAL A 222 3.27 9.86 -12.45
C VAL A 222 1.96 9.11 -12.66
N LEU A 223 0.91 9.81 -13.09
CA LEU A 223 -0.41 9.25 -13.36
C LEU A 223 -0.50 8.55 -14.74
N GLN A 224 0.60 8.55 -15.49
CA GLN A 224 0.70 7.98 -16.83
C GLN A 224 1.65 6.79 -16.90
N SER A 225 2.53 6.66 -15.91
CA SER A 225 3.55 5.62 -15.87
C SER A 225 3.30 4.67 -14.69
N PRO A 226 2.98 3.39 -14.93
CA PRO A 226 2.82 2.40 -13.87
C PRO A 226 4.03 2.32 -12.95
N ARG A 227 5.24 2.46 -13.51
CA ARG A 227 6.49 2.45 -12.73
C ARG A 227 6.60 3.64 -11.79
N LEU A 228 6.32 4.87 -12.25
CA LEU A 228 6.38 6.06 -11.41
C LEU A 228 5.26 6.07 -10.36
N PHE A 229 4.09 5.56 -10.72
CA PHE A 229 3.00 5.39 -9.78
C PHE A 229 3.35 4.33 -8.71
N ALA A 230 4.01 3.24 -9.09
CA ALA A 230 4.52 2.26 -8.14
C ALA A 230 5.60 2.83 -7.19
N MET A 231 6.45 3.75 -7.67
CA MET A 231 7.39 4.48 -6.80
C MET A 231 6.64 5.30 -5.74
N PHE A 232 5.59 6.01 -6.15
CA PHE A 232 4.73 6.74 -5.22
C PHE A 232 4.07 5.80 -4.20
N VAL A 233 3.48 4.69 -4.67
CA VAL A 233 2.84 3.69 -3.80
C VAL A 233 3.82 3.08 -2.81
N ALA A 234 5.04 2.75 -3.25
CA ALA A 234 6.09 2.21 -2.38
C ALA A 234 6.56 3.24 -1.34
N ASN A 235 6.68 4.52 -1.73
CA ASN A 235 7.00 5.62 -0.82
C ASN A 235 5.95 5.74 0.28
N GLU A 236 4.66 5.75 -0.08
CA GLU A 236 3.56 5.82 0.88
C GLU A 236 3.50 4.57 1.79
N ALA A 237 3.68 3.38 1.21
CA ALA A 237 3.68 2.14 1.97
C ALA A 237 4.80 2.12 3.04
N PHE A 238 6.00 2.59 2.68
CA PHE A 238 7.15 2.59 3.57
C PHE A 238 7.28 3.84 4.45
N ALA A 239 6.43 4.84 4.28
CA ALA A 239 6.48 6.09 5.06
C ALA A 239 6.45 5.83 6.58
N SER A 240 5.72 4.81 7.02
CA SER A 240 5.62 4.43 8.43
C SER A 240 6.87 3.69 8.98
N LEU A 241 7.80 3.28 8.12
CA LEU A 241 9.11 2.74 8.52
C LEU A 241 10.12 3.85 8.84
N ALA A 242 9.88 5.07 8.35
CA ALA A 242 10.75 6.20 8.63
C ALA A 242 10.73 6.52 10.12
N PRO A 243 11.89 6.74 10.77
CA PRO A 243 11.88 7.26 12.13
C PRO A 243 11.14 8.61 12.14
N PRO A 244 10.36 8.92 13.20
CA PRO A 244 9.70 10.21 13.29
C PRO A 244 10.74 11.32 13.11
N PRO A 245 10.42 12.42 12.40
CA PRO A 245 11.31 13.55 12.30
C PRO A 245 11.70 13.95 13.73
N PHE A 246 12.99 14.06 14.00
CA PHE A 246 13.54 14.35 15.32
C PHE A 246 12.68 15.43 15.97
N ALA A 247 12.00 15.08 17.07
CA ALA A 247 11.54 16.11 17.99
C ALA A 247 12.79 16.91 18.39
N ALA A 248 12.87 18.17 17.98
CA ALA A 248 13.96 19.03 18.37
C ALA A 248 14.05 18.94 19.91
N PRO A 249 15.26 18.73 20.49
CA PRO A 249 15.39 18.69 21.94
C PRO A 249 14.79 20.01 22.47
N GLY A 250 13.76 19.85 23.31
CA GLY A 250 13.08 20.98 23.93
C GLY A 250 14.12 21.87 24.59
N ARG A 251 14.11 23.16 24.19
CA ARG A 251 14.86 24.23 24.86
C ARG A 251 14.24 24.51 26.21
#